data_1b7a3b7144b446d6f488a974394e057f
#
_entry.id   1b7a3b7144b446d6f488a974394e057f
#
_cell.length_a   1.000
_cell.length_b   1.000
_cell.length_c   1.000
_cell.angle_alpha   90.00
_cell.angle_beta   90.00
_cell.angle_gamma   90.00
#
_symmetry.space_group_name_H-M   'P 1'
#
loop_
_entity.id
_entity.type
_entity.pdbx_description
1 polymer ?
#
loop_
_entity_poly.entity_id
_entity_poly.type
_entity_poly.pdbx_seq_one_letter_code
_entity_poly.pdbx_strand_id
1 'polypeptide(L)'
;MKIKSIKAITLSMPFSHGGKKVIFHGKEWKSLEFNLIRLETDKGIVGWGEAFGFSSWKAVRVAIEEMVAPMIIGKDMSNIPELLLNLQKSLHLFG
;
A
#
# COMPACT_ATOMS: atom_id res chain seq x y z
N MET A 1 0.33 -11.95 18.96
CA MET A 1 -0.16 -10.66 18.46
C MET A 1 -0.65 -10.86 17.03
N LYS A 2 -1.86 -10.46 16.77
CA LYS A 2 -2.51 -10.66 15.46
C LYS A 2 -2.79 -9.34 14.79
N ILE A 3 -2.83 -9.35 13.46
CA ILE A 3 -3.19 -8.18 12.67
C ILE A 3 -4.70 -7.97 12.78
N LYS A 4 -5.10 -6.80 13.29
CA LYS A 4 -6.50 -6.43 13.49
C LYS A 4 -7.07 -5.72 12.26
N SER A 5 -6.31 -4.77 11.69
CA SER A 5 -6.77 -4.00 10.56
C SER A 5 -5.61 -3.49 9.71
N ILE A 6 -5.90 -3.30 8.43
CA ILE A 6 -5.00 -2.65 7.48
C ILE A 6 -5.84 -1.65 6.70
N LYS A 7 -5.34 -0.41 6.62
CA LYS A 7 -5.99 0.66 5.86
C LYS A 7 -4.99 1.31 4.93
N ALA A 8 -5.44 1.61 3.72
CA ALA A 8 -4.68 2.40 2.77
C ALA A 8 -5.23 3.83 2.78
N ILE A 9 -4.37 4.79 3.02
CA ILE A 9 -4.71 6.21 3.04
C ILE A 9 -3.96 6.86 1.89
N THR A 10 -4.69 7.35 0.89
CA THR A 10 -4.08 8.01 -0.26
C THR A 10 -3.83 9.47 0.06
N LEU A 11 -2.59 9.91 -0.14
CA LEU A 11 -2.19 11.29 0.01
C LEU A 11 -1.77 11.84 -1.35
N SER A 12 -2.09 13.10 -1.61
CA SER A 12 -1.66 13.81 -2.79
C SER A 12 -0.79 14.98 -2.36
N MET A 13 0.44 15.02 -2.87
CA MET A 13 1.36 16.12 -2.61
C MET A 13 1.57 16.92 -3.88
N PRO A 14 1.20 18.21 -3.90
CA PRO A 14 1.57 19.06 -5.03
C PRO A 14 3.09 19.19 -5.07
N PHE A 15 3.64 19.15 -6.28
CA PHE A 15 5.08 19.27 -6.41
C PHE A 15 5.46 20.02 -7.70
N SER A 16 6.64 20.61 -7.66
CA SER A 16 7.27 21.20 -8.85
C SER A 16 8.67 20.64 -8.99
N HIS A 17 9.00 20.13 -10.16
CA HIS A 17 10.35 19.61 -10.42
C HIS A 17 11.32 20.69 -10.88
N GLY A 18 10.90 21.97 -10.94
CA GLY A 18 11.76 23.10 -11.27
C GLY A 18 12.13 23.24 -12.76
N GLY A 19 11.57 22.41 -13.61
CA GLY A 19 11.84 22.41 -15.04
C GLY A 19 10.60 22.69 -15.89
N LYS A 20 10.66 22.27 -17.15
CA LYS A 20 9.53 22.38 -18.06
C LYS A 20 8.38 21.52 -17.57
N LYS A 21 7.15 21.92 -17.93
CA LYS A 21 5.95 21.12 -17.67
C LYS A 21 6.13 19.71 -18.22
N VAL A 22 5.87 18.72 -17.39
CA VAL A 22 5.83 17.33 -17.81
C VAL A 22 4.38 16.93 -17.96
N ILE A 23 4.01 16.43 -19.12
CA ILE A 23 2.68 15.92 -19.38
C ILE A 23 2.72 14.40 -19.25
N PHE A 24 1.87 13.88 -18.38
CA PHE A 24 1.78 12.46 -18.13
C PHE A 24 0.32 12.03 -18.25
N HIS A 25 0.05 11.05 -19.09
CA HIS A 25 -1.32 10.60 -19.40
C HIS A 25 -2.25 11.75 -19.81
N GLY A 26 -1.75 12.69 -20.65
CA GLY A 26 -2.52 13.81 -21.13
C GLY A 26 -2.77 14.93 -20.14
N LYS A 27 -2.15 14.87 -18.97
CA LYS A 27 -2.28 15.89 -17.92
C LYS A 27 -0.91 16.38 -17.47
N GLU A 28 -0.84 17.66 -17.09
CA GLU A 28 0.36 18.19 -16.49
C GLU A 28 0.63 17.48 -15.15
N TRP A 29 1.87 17.06 -14.95
CA TRP A 29 2.27 16.38 -13.72
C TRP A 29 2.53 17.41 -12.63
N LYS A 30 1.53 17.66 -11.78
CA LYS A 30 1.55 18.67 -10.72
C LYS A 30 1.54 18.11 -9.32
N SER A 31 1.27 16.82 -9.17
CA SER A 31 1.11 16.20 -7.86
C SER A 31 1.62 14.78 -7.88
N LEU A 32 2.00 14.33 -6.70
CA LEU A 32 2.44 12.96 -6.45
C LEU A 32 1.44 12.31 -5.50
N GLU A 33 0.79 11.27 -5.97
CA GLU A 33 -0.11 10.47 -5.14
C GLU A 33 0.62 9.23 -4.64
N PHE A 34 0.39 8.89 -3.38
CA PHE A 34 0.96 7.69 -2.78
C PHE A 34 0.03 7.18 -1.67
N ASN A 35 0.18 5.90 -1.36
CA ASN A 35 -0.61 5.27 -0.32
C ASN A 35 0.23 5.10 0.94
N LEU A 36 -0.28 5.61 2.07
CA LEU A 36 0.21 5.23 3.39
C LEU A 36 -0.59 4.03 3.86
N ILE A 37 0.10 3.05 4.40
CA ILE A 37 -0.53 1.84 4.92
C ILE A 37 -0.45 1.90 6.43
N ARG A 38 -1.62 1.86 7.08
CA ARG A 38 -1.72 1.80 8.54
C ARG A 38 -2.13 0.40 8.94
N LEU A 39 -1.27 -0.24 9.70
CA LEU A 39 -1.54 -1.57 10.23
C LEU A 39 -1.70 -1.48 11.75
N GLU A 40 -2.77 -2.03 12.27
CA GLU A 40 -3.02 -2.09 13.71
C GLU A 40 -3.12 -3.53 14.15
N THR A 41 -2.51 -3.84 15.31
CA THR A 41 -2.58 -5.17 15.92
C THR A 41 -3.68 -5.22 16.98
N ASP A 42 -4.03 -6.42 17.41
CA ASP A 42 -4.98 -6.66 18.49
C ASP A 42 -4.48 -6.16 19.86
N LYS A 43 -3.19 -5.81 19.96
CA LYS A 43 -2.59 -5.19 21.15
C LYS A 43 -2.56 -3.66 21.08
N GLY A 44 -3.11 -3.08 20.03
CA GLY A 44 -3.15 -1.63 19.86
C GLY A 44 -1.86 -1.03 19.31
N ILE A 45 -0.92 -1.85 18.86
CA ILE A 45 0.31 -1.35 18.22
C ILE A 45 0.00 -0.97 16.77
N VAL A 46 0.47 0.20 16.35
CA VAL A 46 0.26 0.71 15.00
C VAL A 46 1.60 0.80 14.28
N GLY A 47 1.66 0.26 13.09
CA GLY A 47 2.79 0.38 12.17
C GLY A 47 2.39 1.10 10.90
N TRP A 48 3.34 1.73 10.25
CA TRP A 48 3.15 2.48 9.02
C TRP A 48 4.07 1.99 7.92
N GLY A 49 3.55 1.94 6.73
CA GLY A 49 4.31 1.64 5.52
C GLY A 49 3.86 2.51 4.38
N GLU A 50 4.53 2.39 3.25
CA GLU A 50 4.18 3.13 2.04
C GLU A 50 4.10 2.18 0.86
N ALA A 51 3.09 2.38 0.03
CA ALA A 51 2.95 1.70 -1.26
C ALA A 51 2.74 2.76 -2.33
N PHE A 52 3.77 2.98 -3.16
CA PHE A 52 3.78 4.09 -4.09
C PHE A 52 2.89 3.85 -5.31
N GLY A 53 3.24 2.87 -6.14
CA GLY A 53 2.46 2.55 -7.33
C GLY A 53 2.52 3.56 -8.46
N PHE A 54 3.20 4.68 -8.31
CA PHE A 54 3.32 5.74 -9.30
C PHE A 54 1.93 6.16 -9.84
N SER A 55 1.70 6.10 -11.17
CA SER A 55 0.41 6.43 -11.77
C SER A 55 -0.69 5.40 -11.48
N SER A 56 -0.32 4.24 -10.96
CA SER A 56 -1.25 3.14 -10.63
C SER A 56 -1.61 3.09 -9.15
N TRP A 57 -1.53 4.21 -8.44
CA TRP A 57 -1.79 4.26 -7.00
C TRP A 57 -3.19 3.76 -6.62
N LYS A 58 -4.18 3.96 -7.51
CA LYS A 58 -5.54 3.45 -7.27
C LYS A 58 -5.57 1.93 -7.31
N ALA A 59 -4.90 1.31 -8.28
CA ALA A 59 -4.81 -0.15 -8.39
C ALA A 59 -4.06 -0.74 -7.19
N VAL A 60 -2.99 -0.09 -6.75
CA VAL A 60 -2.23 -0.51 -5.56
C VAL A 60 -3.09 -0.45 -4.32
N ARG A 61 -3.86 0.63 -4.15
CA ARG A 61 -4.78 0.77 -3.02
C ARG A 61 -5.82 -0.35 -2.98
N VAL A 62 -6.44 -0.64 -4.11
CA VAL A 62 -7.43 -1.70 -4.22
C VAL A 62 -6.80 -3.07 -3.92
N ALA A 63 -5.60 -3.31 -4.44
CA ALA A 63 -4.88 -4.55 -4.17
C ALA A 63 -4.63 -4.74 -2.67
N ILE A 64 -4.25 -3.68 -1.97
CA ILE A 64 -4.00 -3.75 -0.52
C ILE A 64 -5.31 -4.00 0.23
N GLU A 65 -6.36 -3.25 -0.06
CA GLU A 65 -7.62 -3.34 0.68
C GLU A 65 -8.41 -4.61 0.37
N GLU A 66 -8.41 -5.07 -0.88
CA GLU A 66 -9.28 -6.16 -1.32
C GLU A 66 -8.56 -7.48 -1.53
N MET A 67 -7.24 -7.48 -1.68
CA MET A 67 -6.47 -8.69 -1.92
C MET A 67 -5.53 -9.03 -0.77
N VAL A 68 -4.72 -8.09 -0.33
CA VAL A 68 -3.71 -8.31 0.72
C VAL A 68 -4.38 -8.37 2.10
N ALA A 69 -5.17 -7.36 2.45
CA ALA A 69 -5.76 -7.25 3.78
C ALA A 69 -6.60 -8.48 4.16
N PRO A 70 -7.50 -9.00 3.32
CA PRO A 70 -8.27 -10.20 3.68
C PRO A 70 -7.41 -11.43 3.93
N MET A 71 -6.20 -11.51 3.34
CA MET A 71 -5.31 -12.65 3.51
C MET A 71 -4.53 -12.61 4.81
N ILE A 72 -4.31 -11.43 5.39
CA ILE A 72 -3.43 -11.27 6.55
C ILE A 72 -4.14 -10.80 7.81
N ILE A 73 -5.32 -10.21 7.73
CA ILE A 73 -6.09 -9.84 8.92
C ILE A 73 -6.41 -11.11 9.71
N GLY A 74 -6.15 -11.07 11.02
CA GLY A 74 -6.33 -12.20 11.92
C GLY A 74 -5.13 -13.14 11.99
N LYS A 75 -4.11 -12.93 11.16
CA LYS A 75 -2.90 -13.75 11.20
C LYS A 75 -1.96 -13.31 12.31
N ASP A 76 -1.21 -14.27 12.84
CA ASP A 76 -0.22 -14.02 13.87
C ASP A 76 1.03 -13.37 13.25
N MET A 77 1.58 -12.37 13.94
CA MET A 77 2.78 -11.66 13.52
C MET A 77 4.06 -12.22 14.14
N SER A 78 4.02 -13.36 14.82
CA SER A 78 5.19 -13.93 15.47
C SER A 78 6.29 -14.34 14.50
N ASN A 79 5.94 -14.64 13.26
CA ASN A 79 6.89 -14.98 12.20
C ASN A 79 6.53 -14.20 10.92
N ILE A 80 7.02 -12.98 10.83
CA ILE A 80 6.75 -12.11 9.67
C ILE A 80 7.32 -12.68 8.38
N PRO A 81 8.55 -13.21 8.30
CA PRO A 81 9.05 -13.81 7.06
C PRO A 81 8.16 -14.92 6.50
N GLU A 82 7.65 -15.80 7.36
CA GLU A 82 6.74 -16.86 6.94
C GLU A 82 5.41 -16.31 6.45
N LEU A 83 4.86 -15.32 7.15
CA LEU A 83 3.61 -14.64 6.74
C LEU A 83 3.75 -14.02 5.35
N LEU A 84 4.86 -13.31 5.10
CA LEU A 84 5.12 -12.70 3.80
C LEU A 84 5.32 -13.74 2.70
N LEU A 85 6.02 -14.83 3.00
CA LEU A 85 6.22 -15.90 2.02
C LEU A 85 4.89 -16.55 1.62
N ASN A 86 4.01 -16.81 2.58
CA ASN A 86 2.70 -17.38 2.30
C ASN A 86 1.83 -16.42 1.49
N LEU A 87 1.92 -15.12 1.79
CA LEU A 87 1.22 -14.09 1.04
C LEU A 87 1.70 -14.05 -0.43
N GLN A 88 3.01 -14.08 -0.65
CA GLN A 88 3.60 -14.12 -1.99
C GLN A 88 3.12 -15.35 -2.78
N LYS A 89 3.09 -16.51 -2.14
CA LYS A 89 2.59 -17.73 -2.79
C LYS A 89 1.12 -17.62 -3.19
N SER A 90 0.31 -17.01 -2.34
CA SER A 90 -1.12 -16.81 -2.62
C SER A 90 -1.35 -15.82 -3.77
N LEU A 91 -0.43 -14.89 -3.98
CA LEU A 91 -0.55 -13.82 -4.97
C LEU A 91 0.34 -14.04 -6.21
N HIS A 92 0.93 -15.23 -6.39
CA HIS A 92 1.93 -15.43 -7.44
C HIS A 92 1.40 -15.21 -8.87
N LEU A 93 0.10 -15.39 -9.09
CA LEU A 93 -0.52 -15.14 -10.40
C LEU A 93 -0.69 -13.65 -10.73
N PHE A 94 -0.51 -12.79 -9.75
CA PHE A 94 -0.66 -11.35 -9.93
C PHE A 94 0.69 -10.62 -10.03
N GLY A 95 1.78 -11.35 -9.89
CA GLY A 95 3.14 -10.81 -9.96
C GLY A 95 3.76 -10.58 -8.57
#